data_268660e1d74b2746c984911068a5e349
#
_entry.id   268660e1d74b2746c984911068a5e349
#
_cell.length_a   1.000
_cell.length_b   1.000
_cell.length_c   1.000
_cell.angle_alpha   90.00
_cell.angle_beta   90.00
_cell.angle_gamma   90.00
#
_symmetry.space_group_name_H-M   'P 1'
#
loop_
_entity.id
_entity.type
_entity.pdbx_description
1 polymer ?
#
loop_
_entity_poly.entity_id
_entity_poly.type
_entity_poly.pdbx_seq_one_letter_code
_entity_poly.pdbx_strand_id
1 'polypeptide(L)'
;SDLHEVNISKSLSIIDNLKTSKNHKNVKTYWGDENKWKLMLKETNADIVVISTNWNNHGIMAVEAMKNDLHAFVEVPMATSIKELWDIVNTSEKYQKHCMMMENVNYGREELMFLNICRKGLLGELLHGEAAYIHDLRWQMFEEEMGTGSWRTHQYEKKKGNLYPTHGLGPVSQYMNLLRTEDTFKTLVSFSSPSAGRKIFAKDNFNKNHKWNKLNFQNGDINTTVIKTYLGRTIMVQWDETSPRPYTRLNLIQGTKGALAGGPTRAAFDGGFENFTKDSHEWIKGEGIQRLYEKYDHPMYKRLNELTKDSG
;
A
#
# COMPACT_ATOMS: atom_id res chain seq x y z
N SER A 1 -12.86 7.51 -16.15
CA SER A 1 -14.01 6.59 -16.32
C SER A 1 -14.43 6.03 -14.97
N ASP A 2 -15.71 5.82 -14.76
CA ASP A 2 -16.29 5.21 -13.57
C ASP A 2 -17.59 4.47 -13.96
N LEU A 3 -18.00 3.49 -13.14
CA LEU A 3 -19.29 2.82 -13.33
C LEU A 3 -20.46 3.73 -12.94
N HIS A 4 -20.27 4.59 -11.94
CA HIS A 4 -21.30 5.43 -11.37
C HIS A 4 -21.15 6.90 -11.77
N GLU A 5 -22.21 7.50 -12.30
CA GLU A 5 -22.24 8.91 -12.70
C GLU A 5 -21.92 9.87 -11.56
N VAL A 6 -22.35 9.54 -10.35
CA VAL A 6 -22.07 10.36 -9.15
C VAL A 6 -20.59 10.56 -8.88
N ASN A 7 -19.75 9.55 -9.16
CA ASN A 7 -18.29 9.66 -9.02
C ASN A 7 -17.68 10.54 -10.09
N ILE A 8 -18.20 10.48 -11.32
CA ILE A 8 -17.82 11.40 -12.40
C ILE A 8 -18.14 12.84 -12.02
N SER A 9 -19.36 13.11 -11.55
CA SER A 9 -19.78 14.45 -11.14
C SER A 9 -18.92 15.01 -9.99
N LYS A 10 -18.61 14.19 -8.98
CA LYS A 10 -17.70 14.58 -7.90
C LYS A 10 -16.30 14.91 -8.42
N SER A 11 -15.76 14.09 -9.33
CA SER A 11 -14.43 14.29 -9.90
C SER A 11 -14.36 15.58 -10.73
N LEU A 12 -15.38 15.87 -11.53
CA LEU A 12 -15.46 17.10 -12.30
C LEU A 12 -15.54 18.32 -11.37
N SER A 13 -16.34 18.26 -10.31
CA SER A 13 -16.43 19.34 -9.31
C SER A 13 -15.07 19.61 -8.64
N ILE A 14 -14.28 18.58 -8.34
CA ILE A 14 -12.94 18.74 -7.79
C ILE A 14 -12.02 19.44 -8.81
N ILE A 15 -12.04 18.99 -10.07
CA ILE A 15 -11.24 19.59 -11.15
C ILE A 15 -11.59 21.07 -11.34
N ASP A 16 -12.88 21.41 -11.36
CA ASP A 16 -13.34 22.79 -11.55
C ASP A 16 -12.90 23.72 -10.41
N ASN A 17 -12.76 23.18 -9.21
CA ASN A 17 -12.32 23.93 -8.01
C ASN A 17 -10.78 24.07 -7.91
N LEU A 18 -10.00 23.35 -8.73
CA LEU A 18 -8.55 23.49 -8.71
C LEU A 18 -8.12 24.84 -9.34
N LYS A 19 -7.33 25.64 -8.61
CA LYS A 19 -6.78 26.93 -9.10
C LYS A 19 -6.01 26.81 -10.41
N THR A 20 -5.47 25.62 -10.69
CA THR A 20 -4.69 25.29 -11.89
C THR A 20 -5.55 24.80 -13.05
N SER A 21 -6.86 24.65 -12.87
CA SER A 21 -7.76 23.98 -13.83
C SER A 21 -8.12 24.81 -15.08
N LYS A 22 -7.58 26.02 -15.24
CA LYS A 22 -7.90 26.92 -16.37
C LYS A 22 -7.76 26.28 -17.76
N ASN A 23 -7.01 25.18 -17.88
CA ASN A 23 -6.76 24.46 -19.14
C ASN A 23 -7.58 23.17 -19.30
N HIS A 24 -8.45 22.81 -18.34
CA HIS A 24 -9.15 21.50 -18.33
C HIS A 24 -10.65 21.60 -18.67
N LYS A 25 -11.05 22.54 -19.51
CA LYS A 25 -12.46 22.80 -19.85
C LYS A 25 -13.17 21.67 -20.61
N ASN A 26 -12.46 20.67 -21.13
CA ASN A 26 -13.03 19.60 -21.96
C ASN A 26 -12.62 18.20 -21.48
N VAL A 27 -12.93 17.87 -20.22
CA VAL A 27 -12.70 16.51 -19.71
C VAL A 27 -13.75 15.57 -20.31
N LYS A 28 -13.31 14.64 -21.16
CA LYS A 28 -14.19 13.59 -21.71
C LYS A 28 -14.51 12.56 -20.64
N THR A 29 -15.78 12.23 -20.44
CA THR A 29 -16.25 11.32 -19.42
C THR A 29 -16.81 10.04 -20.00
N TYR A 30 -16.62 8.93 -19.28
CA TYR A 30 -17.09 7.60 -19.67
C TYR A 30 -17.68 6.91 -18.44
N TRP A 31 -18.97 6.57 -18.44
CA TRP A 31 -19.67 5.97 -17.31
C TRP A 31 -20.88 5.12 -17.73
N GLY A 32 -21.46 4.39 -16.80
CA GLY A 32 -22.73 3.68 -16.95
C GLY A 32 -22.64 2.26 -17.52
N ASP A 33 -21.46 1.79 -17.92
CA ASP A 33 -21.24 0.44 -18.43
C ASP A 33 -19.87 -0.09 -18.00
N GLU A 34 -19.79 -1.37 -17.66
CA GLU A 34 -18.55 -2.03 -17.19
C GLU A 34 -17.41 -2.00 -18.23
N ASN A 35 -17.70 -1.77 -19.50
CA ASN A 35 -16.71 -1.73 -20.59
C ASN A 35 -16.36 -0.31 -21.08
N LYS A 36 -16.96 0.73 -20.52
CA LYS A 36 -16.70 2.11 -20.92
C LYS A 36 -15.23 2.54 -20.78
N TRP A 37 -14.51 1.97 -19.81
CA TRP A 37 -13.08 2.18 -19.68
C TRP A 37 -12.28 1.67 -20.89
N LYS A 38 -12.71 0.59 -21.56
CA LYS A 38 -12.07 0.10 -22.80
C LYS A 38 -12.22 1.09 -23.95
N LEU A 39 -13.39 1.73 -24.03
CA LEU A 39 -13.63 2.78 -25.00
C LEU A 39 -12.75 4.00 -24.70
N MET A 40 -12.65 4.38 -23.43
CA MET A 40 -11.76 5.44 -22.98
C MET A 40 -10.31 5.19 -23.43
N LEU A 41 -9.76 4.01 -23.21
CA LEU A 41 -8.39 3.67 -23.61
C LEU A 41 -8.14 3.83 -25.10
N LYS A 42 -9.14 3.52 -25.93
CA LYS A 42 -9.04 3.59 -27.39
C LYS A 42 -9.21 5.01 -27.96
N GLU A 43 -9.99 5.83 -27.27
CA GLU A 43 -10.39 7.15 -27.78
C GLU A 43 -9.56 8.30 -27.20
N THR A 44 -8.79 8.05 -26.15
CA THR A 44 -7.94 9.08 -25.53
C THR A 44 -6.52 9.00 -26.08
N ASN A 45 -5.96 10.17 -26.41
CA ASN A 45 -4.54 10.30 -26.74
C ASN A 45 -3.77 10.63 -25.44
N ALA A 46 -3.74 9.67 -24.52
CA ALA A 46 -3.08 9.81 -23.22
C ALA A 46 -1.79 8.98 -23.18
N ASP A 47 -0.81 9.43 -22.40
CA ASP A 47 0.43 8.68 -22.18
C ASP A 47 0.30 7.71 -21.01
N ILE A 48 -0.56 8.05 -20.04
CA ILE A 48 -0.68 7.36 -18.76
C ILE A 48 -2.16 7.13 -18.43
N VAL A 49 -2.44 5.99 -17.83
CA VAL A 49 -3.72 5.72 -17.15
C VAL A 49 -3.51 5.41 -15.69
N VAL A 50 -4.31 6.03 -14.83
CA VAL A 50 -4.38 5.73 -13.40
C VAL A 50 -5.58 4.83 -13.15
N ILE A 51 -5.35 3.69 -12.48
CA ILE A 51 -6.33 2.64 -12.24
C ILE A 51 -6.59 2.55 -10.73
N SER A 52 -7.76 3.01 -10.29
CA SER A 52 -8.23 3.03 -8.89
C SER A 52 -9.60 2.36 -8.78
N THR A 53 -9.72 1.15 -9.28
CA THR A 53 -10.97 0.37 -9.32
C THR A 53 -11.02 -0.65 -8.18
N ASN A 54 -11.92 -1.63 -8.24
CA ASN A 54 -11.86 -2.77 -7.34
C ASN A 54 -10.69 -3.71 -7.72
N TRP A 55 -10.22 -4.49 -6.77
CA TRP A 55 -9.03 -5.35 -6.93
C TRP A 55 -9.12 -6.34 -8.10
N ASN A 56 -10.32 -6.84 -8.40
CA ASN A 56 -10.49 -7.83 -9.49
C ASN A 56 -10.21 -7.24 -10.87
N ASN A 57 -10.28 -5.93 -11.01
CA ASN A 57 -10.12 -5.24 -12.29
C ASN A 57 -8.70 -4.70 -12.50
N HIS A 58 -7.89 -4.57 -11.44
CA HIS A 58 -6.57 -3.95 -11.52
C HIS A 58 -5.67 -4.59 -12.58
N GLY A 59 -5.46 -5.90 -12.49
CA GLY A 59 -4.59 -6.63 -13.43
C GLY A 59 -5.09 -6.59 -14.86
N ILE A 60 -6.40 -6.80 -15.06
CA ILE A 60 -7.04 -6.80 -16.38
C ILE A 60 -6.91 -5.42 -17.04
N MET A 61 -7.20 -4.36 -16.29
CA MET A 61 -7.14 -2.98 -16.81
C MET A 61 -5.71 -2.55 -17.10
N ALA A 62 -4.74 -2.94 -16.26
CA ALA A 62 -3.32 -2.66 -16.50
C ALA A 62 -2.81 -3.30 -17.79
N VAL A 63 -3.13 -4.57 -18.00
CA VAL A 63 -2.76 -5.30 -19.22
C VAL A 63 -3.38 -4.65 -20.46
N GLU A 64 -4.67 -4.31 -20.40
CA GLU A 64 -5.36 -3.70 -21.55
C GLU A 64 -4.84 -2.28 -21.84
N ALA A 65 -4.53 -1.50 -20.80
CA ALA A 65 -3.93 -0.18 -20.96
C ALA A 65 -2.59 -0.26 -21.72
N MET A 66 -1.69 -1.15 -21.29
CA MET A 66 -0.40 -1.32 -21.95
C MET A 66 -0.52 -1.81 -23.40
N LYS A 67 -1.52 -2.65 -23.72
CA LYS A 67 -1.84 -3.05 -25.10
C LYS A 67 -2.36 -1.90 -25.98
N ASN A 68 -2.96 -0.89 -25.36
CA ASN A 68 -3.42 0.33 -26.03
C ASN A 68 -2.39 1.47 -25.96
N ASP A 69 -1.12 1.13 -25.78
CA ASP A 69 0.03 2.04 -25.83
C ASP A 69 0.15 3.03 -24.66
N LEU A 70 -0.53 2.79 -23.53
CA LEU A 70 -0.45 3.63 -22.31
C LEU A 70 0.43 2.99 -21.23
N HIS A 71 1.10 3.84 -20.46
CA HIS A 71 1.68 3.43 -19.19
C HIS A 71 0.60 3.25 -18.13
N ALA A 72 0.65 2.19 -17.33
CA ALA A 72 -0.35 1.87 -16.33
C ALA A 72 0.14 2.18 -14.91
N PHE A 73 -0.59 3.01 -14.17
CA PHE A 73 -0.38 3.27 -12.76
C PHE A 73 -1.57 2.70 -11.98
N VAL A 74 -1.30 1.74 -11.11
CA VAL A 74 -2.33 0.89 -10.51
C VAL A 74 -2.30 1.01 -8.99
N GLU A 75 -3.47 1.24 -8.38
CA GLU A 75 -3.64 1.19 -6.94
C GLU A 75 -3.34 -0.20 -6.38
N VAL A 76 -3.04 -0.25 -5.09
CA VAL A 76 -2.75 -1.49 -4.37
C VAL A 76 -4.01 -2.29 -4.06
N PRO A 77 -3.90 -3.64 -4.15
CA PRO A 77 -2.83 -4.45 -4.71
C PRO A 77 -2.87 -4.43 -6.24
N MET A 78 -1.72 -4.54 -6.89
CA MET A 78 -1.62 -4.51 -8.35
C MET A 78 -2.43 -5.61 -9.05
N ALA A 79 -2.55 -6.77 -8.43
CA ALA A 79 -3.31 -7.91 -8.93
C ALA A 79 -3.72 -8.84 -7.78
N THR A 80 -4.61 -9.79 -8.05
CA THR A 80 -5.17 -10.70 -7.06
C THR A 80 -4.83 -12.16 -7.30
N SER A 81 -4.06 -12.47 -8.35
CA SER A 81 -3.58 -13.80 -8.67
C SER A 81 -2.17 -13.77 -9.27
N ILE A 82 -1.44 -14.88 -9.12
CA ILE A 82 -0.10 -15.04 -9.72
C ILE A 82 -0.16 -14.93 -11.24
N LYS A 83 -1.21 -15.47 -11.86
CA LYS A 83 -1.40 -15.36 -13.31
C LYS A 83 -1.49 -13.90 -13.77
N GLU A 84 -2.31 -13.08 -13.10
CA GLU A 84 -2.41 -11.64 -13.42
C GLU A 84 -1.08 -10.91 -13.26
N LEU A 85 -0.28 -11.24 -12.23
CA LEU A 85 1.04 -10.64 -12.03
C LEU A 85 1.98 -10.95 -13.21
N TRP A 86 2.01 -12.20 -13.67
CA TRP A 86 2.78 -12.58 -14.85
C TRP A 86 2.25 -11.96 -16.13
N ASP A 87 0.94 -11.88 -16.29
CA ASP A 87 0.32 -11.20 -17.46
C ASP A 87 0.75 -9.72 -17.52
N ILE A 88 0.83 -9.03 -16.37
CA ILE A 88 1.33 -7.64 -16.29
C ILE A 88 2.78 -7.55 -16.71
N VAL A 89 3.67 -8.38 -16.13
CA VAL A 89 5.10 -8.37 -16.44
C VAL A 89 5.34 -8.65 -17.92
N ASN A 90 4.77 -9.75 -18.42
CA ASN A 90 4.91 -10.15 -19.83
C ASN A 90 4.37 -9.07 -20.80
N THR A 91 3.27 -8.41 -20.44
CA THR A 91 2.69 -7.35 -21.26
C THR A 91 3.56 -6.10 -21.23
N SER A 92 4.07 -5.71 -20.06
CA SER A 92 5.00 -4.59 -19.90
C SER A 92 6.25 -4.78 -20.79
N GLU A 93 6.86 -5.96 -20.75
CA GLU A 93 8.03 -6.29 -21.56
C GLU A 93 7.69 -6.30 -23.07
N LYS A 94 6.59 -6.95 -23.45
CA LYS A 94 6.18 -7.09 -24.85
C LYS A 94 5.85 -5.74 -25.51
N TYR A 95 5.12 -4.87 -24.80
CA TYR A 95 4.66 -3.59 -25.34
C TYR A 95 5.57 -2.43 -24.95
N GLN A 96 6.65 -2.67 -24.20
CA GLN A 96 7.62 -1.66 -23.73
C GLN A 96 6.93 -0.50 -23.00
N LYS A 97 5.96 -0.85 -22.11
CA LYS A 97 5.21 0.10 -21.29
C LYS A 97 5.49 -0.10 -19.83
N HIS A 98 5.63 0.97 -19.09
CA HIS A 98 5.75 0.93 -17.65
C HIS A 98 4.42 0.53 -17.01
N CYS A 99 4.49 -0.35 -16.00
CA CYS A 99 3.40 -0.62 -15.09
C CYS A 99 3.91 -0.40 -13.66
N MET A 100 3.33 0.58 -12.96
CA MET A 100 3.74 0.95 -11.60
C MET A 100 2.60 0.71 -10.62
N MET A 101 2.87 -0.05 -9.56
CA MET A 101 1.99 -0.08 -8.40
C MET A 101 2.18 1.20 -7.58
N MET A 102 1.08 1.90 -7.31
CA MET A 102 1.10 3.16 -6.56
C MET A 102 1.09 2.90 -5.05
N GLU A 103 2.15 2.24 -4.53
CA GLU A 103 2.31 2.02 -3.10
C GLU A 103 2.68 3.33 -2.40
N ASN A 104 1.67 4.08 -2.00
CA ASN A 104 1.80 5.43 -1.44
C ASN A 104 2.61 5.47 -0.14
N VAL A 105 2.60 4.40 0.65
CA VAL A 105 3.30 4.35 1.94
C VAL A 105 4.81 4.46 1.76
N ASN A 106 5.37 3.98 0.65
CA ASN A 106 6.79 4.16 0.33
C ASN A 106 7.23 5.63 0.30
N TYR A 107 6.31 6.56 0.16
CA TYR A 107 6.57 7.99 0.01
C TYR A 107 6.19 8.82 1.25
N GLY A 108 5.81 8.17 2.35
CA GLY A 108 5.63 8.81 3.63
C GLY A 108 6.94 9.42 4.13
N ARG A 109 6.86 10.55 4.88
CA ARG A 109 8.07 11.22 5.40
C ARG A 109 8.91 10.29 6.28
N GLU A 110 8.25 9.50 7.13
CA GLU A 110 8.89 8.52 8.01
C GLU A 110 9.63 7.46 7.18
N GLU A 111 8.93 6.85 6.22
CA GLU A 111 9.47 5.80 5.38
C GLU A 111 10.64 6.31 4.52
N LEU A 112 10.52 7.50 3.98
CA LEU A 112 11.59 8.13 3.22
C LEU A 112 12.81 8.48 4.10
N MET A 113 12.61 8.93 5.34
CA MET A 113 13.71 9.14 6.28
C MET A 113 14.40 7.82 6.63
N PHE A 114 13.63 6.76 6.95
CA PHE A 114 14.18 5.43 7.22
C PHE A 114 14.99 4.91 6.03
N LEU A 115 14.46 5.05 4.82
CA LEU A 115 15.15 4.68 3.59
C LEU A 115 16.49 5.44 3.45
N ASN A 116 16.51 6.73 3.70
CA ASN A 116 17.73 7.54 3.62
C ASN A 116 18.78 7.12 4.66
N ILE A 117 18.36 6.83 5.89
CA ILE A 117 19.23 6.34 6.96
C ILE A 117 19.81 4.97 6.58
N CYS A 118 18.99 4.04 6.08
CA CYS A 118 19.44 2.72 5.61
C CYS A 118 20.44 2.83 4.46
N ARG A 119 20.17 3.66 3.46
CA ARG A 119 21.07 3.89 2.31
C ARG A 119 22.38 4.53 2.69
N LYS A 120 22.42 5.31 3.78
CA LYS A 120 23.66 5.86 4.36
C LYS A 120 24.43 4.86 5.21
N GLY A 121 23.92 3.64 5.40
CA GLY A 121 24.56 2.58 6.18
C GLY A 121 24.61 2.83 7.69
N LEU A 122 23.77 3.74 8.20
CA LEU A 122 23.83 4.13 9.62
C LEU A 122 23.35 3.02 10.56
N LEU A 123 22.58 2.08 10.09
CA LEU A 123 22.17 0.89 10.83
C LEU A 123 23.15 -0.29 10.71
N GLY A 124 24.25 -0.13 9.97
CA GLY A 124 25.17 -1.24 9.65
C GLY A 124 24.55 -2.24 8.69
N GLU A 125 24.87 -3.54 8.86
CA GLU A 125 24.25 -4.61 8.08
C GLU A 125 22.82 -4.83 8.54
N LEU A 126 21.85 -4.75 7.61
CA LEU A 126 20.45 -4.95 7.90
C LEU A 126 20.17 -6.45 8.12
N LEU A 127 19.45 -6.77 9.19
CA LEU A 127 19.20 -8.13 9.66
C LEU A 127 17.73 -8.51 9.61
N HIS A 128 16.85 -7.60 10.04
CA HIS A 128 15.44 -7.89 10.28
C HIS A 128 14.57 -6.68 9.98
N GLY A 129 13.35 -6.96 9.50
CA GLY A 129 12.29 -5.96 9.36
C GLY A 129 10.95 -6.47 9.85
N GLU A 130 10.12 -5.56 10.37
CA GLU A 130 8.72 -5.85 10.71
C GLU A 130 7.81 -4.94 9.87
N ALA A 131 6.83 -5.56 9.29
CA ALA A 131 5.89 -4.94 8.37
C ALA A 131 4.45 -5.32 8.76
N ALA A 132 3.49 -4.44 8.57
CA ALA A 132 2.10 -4.80 8.77
C ALA A 132 1.13 -3.93 7.97
N TYR A 133 -0.08 -4.42 7.86
CA TYR A 133 -1.28 -3.63 7.64
C TYR A 133 -2.33 -4.08 8.65
N ILE A 134 -2.45 -3.31 9.72
CA ILE A 134 -3.40 -3.54 10.80
C ILE A 134 -4.36 -2.36 10.83
N HIS A 135 -5.62 -2.61 10.47
CA HIS A 135 -6.60 -1.57 10.26
C HIS A 135 -8.01 -2.15 10.43
N ASP A 136 -8.70 -1.84 11.48
CA ASP A 136 -10.09 -2.31 11.64
C ASP A 136 -10.99 -1.73 10.53
N LEU A 137 -11.35 -2.57 9.57
CA LEU A 137 -12.18 -2.23 8.43
C LEU A 137 -13.54 -2.96 8.44
N ARG A 138 -13.98 -3.48 9.59
CA ARG A 138 -15.28 -4.15 9.70
C ARG A 138 -16.45 -3.22 9.35
N TRP A 139 -16.33 -1.94 9.69
CA TRP A 139 -17.33 -0.92 9.38
C TRP A 139 -17.64 -0.80 7.88
N GLN A 140 -16.69 -1.15 7.00
CA GLN A 140 -16.92 -1.15 5.56
C GLN A 140 -18.04 -2.11 5.13
N MET A 141 -18.44 -3.07 5.96
CA MET A 141 -19.58 -3.94 5.69
C MET A 141 -20.91 -3.18 5.56
N PHE A 142 -21.01 -1.93 6.03
CA PHE A 142 -22.14 -1.05 5.77
C PHE A 142 -22.15 -0.46 4.35
N GLU A 143 -21.05 -0.53 3.63
CA GLU A 143 -20.96 -0.13 2.22
C GLU A 143 -21.41 -1.29 1.33
N GLU A 144 -22.71 -1.48 1.16
CA GLU A 144 -23.26 -2.70 0.56
C GLU A 144 -23.28 -2.70 -0.96
N GLU A 145 -23.49 -1.55 -1.59
CA GLU A 145 -23.72 -1.41 -3.03
C GLU A 145 -22.62 -0.58 -3.71
N MET A 146 -22.12 0.41 -3.03
CA MET A 146 -21.06 1.28 -3.48
C MET A 146 -20.06 1.51 -2.35
N GLY A 147 -18.81 1.76 -2.70
CA GLY A 147 -17.71 1.88 -1.74
C GLY A 147 -16.88 0.60 -1.67
N THR A 148 -15.81 0.68 -0.91
CA THR A 148 -14.80 -0.39 -0.83
C THR A 148 -15.36 -1.67 -0.23
N GLY A 149 -16.24 -1.57 0.75
CA GLY A 149 -16.83 -2.70 1.44
C GLY A 149 -17.75 -3.56 0.56
N SER A 150 -18.38 -2.97 -0.46
CA SER A 150 -19.29 -3.68 -1.36
C SER A 150 -18.63 -4.86 -2.09
N TRP A 151 -17.36 -4.74 -2.42
CA TRP A 151 -16.59 -5.78 -3.11
C TRP A 151 -15.52 -6.41 -2.21
N ARG A 152 -14.88 -5.65 -1.29
CA ARG A 152 -13.82 -6.14 -0.41
C ARG A 152 -14.31 -7.20 0.56
N THR A 153 -15.57 -7.08 1.07
CA THR A 153 -16.18 -8.07 1.95
C THR A 153 -16.17 -9.48 1.33
N HIS A 154 -16.36 -9.59 0.02
CA HIS A 154 -16.29 -10.87 -0.68
C HIS A 154 -14.88 -11.43 -0.85
N GLN A 155 -13.83 -10.62 -0.70
CA GLN A 155 -12.45 -11.14 -0.73
C GLN A 155 -12.16 -11.99 0.51
N TYR A 156 -12.69 -11.62 1.68
CA TYR A 156 -12.52 -12.40 2.92
C TYR A 156 -13.32 -13.72 2.92
N GLU A 157 -14.37 -13.80 2.12
CA GLU A 157 -15.09 -15.04 1.87
C GLU A 157 -14.27 -16.04 1.04
N LYS A 158 -13.60 -15.55 0.00
CA LYS A 158 -13.01 -16.37 -1.06
C LYS A 158 -11.53 -16.67 -0.92
N LYS A 159 -10.80 -15.80 -0.24
CA LYS A 159 -9.32 -15.84 -0.17
C LYS A 159 -8.84 -16.16 1.24
N LYS A 160 -7.62 -16.65 1.35
CA LYS A 160 -6.93 -16.96 2.62
C LYS A 160 -5.58 -16.28 2.65
N GLY A 161 -5.13 -15.91 3.86
CA GLY A 161 -3.83 -15.30 4.07
C GLY A 161 -3.86 -13.78 4.10
N ASN A 162 -2.71 -13.15 3.91
CA ASN A 162 -2.57 -11.71 3.90
C ASN A 162 -3.08 -11.12 2.58
N LEU A 163 -4.16 -10.36 2.62
CA LEU A 163 -4.77 -9.76 1.43
C LEU A 163 -4.16 -8.39 1.06
N TYR A 164 -3.39 -7.79 1.97
CA TYR A 164 -2.88 -6.42 1.77
C TYR A 164 -1.48 -6.21 2.36
N PRO A 165 -0.45 -6.96 1.90
CA PRO A 165 0.89 -6.93 2.50
C PRO A 165 1.69 -5.67 2.15
N THR A 166 1.36 -4.98 1.06
CA THR A 166 2.25 -4.02 0.38
C THR A 166 2.55 -2.77 1.20
N HIS A 167 1.58 -2.27 1.98
CA HIS A 167 1.77 -1.08 2.83
C HIS A 167 2.85 -1.26 3.91
N GLY A 168 3.07 -2.48 4.36
CA GLY A 168 4.18 -2.77 5.28
C GLY A 168 5.41 -3.31 4.55
N LEU A 169 5.20 -4.30 3.66
CA LEU A 169 6.30 -4.96 2.97
C LEU A 169 7.04 -4.06 1.97
N GLY A 170 6.34 -3.12 1.33
CA GLY A 170 6.92 -2.19 0.38
C GLY A 170 8.07 -1.37 0.98
N PRO A 171 7.84 -0.59 2.05
CA PRO A 171 8.91 0.15 2.73
C PRO A 171 10.08 -0.72 3.18
N VAL A 172 9.81 -1.82 3.88
CA VAL A 172 10.87 -2.73 4.37
C VAL A 172 11.70 -3.31 3.22
N SER A 173 11.06 -3.65 2.09
CA SER A 173 11.77 -4.11 0.89
C SER A 173 12.67 -3.03 0.30
N GLN A 174 12.23 -1.76 0.33
CA GLN A 174 13.04 -0.62 -0.11
C GLN A 174 14.25 -0.39 0.82
N TYR A 175 14.06 -0.50 2.14
CA TYR A 175 15.16 -0.35 3.10
C TYR A 175 16.24 -1.41 2.88
N MET A 176 15.84 -2.66 2.69
CA MET A 176 16.73 -3.79 2.44
C MET A 176 17.25 -3.87 1.00
N ASN A 177 16.80 -2.98 0.11
CA ASN A 177 17.16 -2.97 -1.32
C ASN A 177 16.88 -4.30 -2.04
N LEU A 178 15.78 -4.97 -1.68
CA LEU A 178 15.39 -6.26 -2.27
C LEU A 178 15.02 -6.11 -3.75
N LEU A 179 15.25 -7.16 -4.54
CA LEU A 179 14.96 -7.24 -5.98
C LEU A 179 15.76 -6.26 -6.86
N ARG A 180 16.73 -5.54 -6.27
CA ARG A 180 17.57 -4.56 -6.97
C ARG A 180 19.07 -4.88 -6.88
N THR A 181 19.38 -5.88 -6.08
CA THR A 181 20.74 -6.41 -5.88
C THR A 181 20.66 -7.93 -5.92
N GLU A 182 21.70 -8.61 -5.40
CA GLU A 182 21.74 -10.06 -5.25
C GLU A 182 20.75 -10.61 -4.20
N ASP A 183 20.08 -9.76 -3.41
CA ASP A 183 19.12 -10.19 -2.39
C ASP A 183 17.67 -10.12 -2.88
N THR A 184 16.93 -11.19 -2.62
CA THR A 184 15.50 -11.29 -2.93
C THR A 184 14.81 -12.26 -1.96
N PHE A 185 13.51 -12.39 -2.05
CA PHE A 185 12.74 -13.35 -1.27
C PHE A 185 13.12 -14.77 -1.63
N LYS A 186 13.39 -15.61 -0.60
CA LYS A 186 13.77 -17.01 -0.78
C LYS A 186 12.67 -17.97 -0.34
N THR A 187 12.23 -17.85 0.89
CA THR A 187 11.20 -18.71 1.47
C THR A 187 10.26 -17.89 2.36
N LEU A 188 9.02 -18.36 2.49
CA LEU A 188 8.08 -17.81 3.46
C LEU A 188 7.29 -18.92 4.15
N VAL A 189 6.89 -18.64 5.39
CA VAL A 189 5.94 -19.44 6.16
C VAL A 189 4.85 -18.50 6.65
N SER A 190 3.59 -18.90 6.53
CA SER A 190 2.44 -18.07 6.87
C SER A 190 1.40 -18.84 7.65
N PHE A 191 0.88 -18.21 8.70
CA PHE A 191 -0.19 -18.75 9.54
C PHE A 191 -1.30 -17.74 9.70
N SER A 192 -2.53 -18.21 9.70
CA SER A 192 -3.72 -17.39 9.99
C SER A 192 -4.42 -17.89 11.26
N SER A 193 -4.93 -16.94 12.04
CA SER A 193 -5.85 -17.22 13.14
C SER A 193 -7.19 -17.77 12.64
N PRO A 194 -8.11 -18.23 13.52
CA PRO A 194 -9.48 -18.50 13.13
C PRO A 194 -10.16 -17.27 12.50
N SER A 195 -11.16 -17.50 11.66
CA SER A 195 -12.03 -16.47 11.09
C SER A 195 -13.27 -16.28 11.97
N ALA A 196 -13.33 -15.23 12.75
CA ALA A 196 -14.40 -14.93 13.68
C ALA A 196 -14.95 -13.50 13.61
N GLY A 197 -14.05 -12.50 13.48
CA GLY A 197 -14.38 -11.10 13.68
C GLY A 197 -15.46 -10.57 12.74
N ARG A 198 -15.38 -10.82 11.43
CA ARG A 198 -16.41 -10.38 10.49
C ARG A 198 -17.75 -11.08 10.67
N LYS A 199 -17.74 -12.36 11.00
CA LYS A 199 -18.95 -13.12 11.26
C LYS A 199 -19.69 -12.59 12.49
N ILE A 200 -18.96 -12.29 13.56
CA ILE A 200 -19.52 -11.70 14.78
C ILE A 200 -20.04 -10.30 14.47
N PHE A 201 -19.24 -9.46 13.79
CA PHE A 201 -19.66 -8.13 13.41
C PHE A 201 -20.93 -8.14 12.54
N ALA A 202 -21.03 -9.05 11.59
CA ALA A 202 -22.23 -9.19 10.77
C ALA A 202 -23.46 -9.58 11.60
N LYS A 203 -23.30 -10.52 12.54
CA LYS A 203 -24.37 -10.96 13.43
C LYS A 203 -24.88 -9.83 14.33
N ASP A 204 -23.96 -8.99 14.81
CA ASP A 204 -24.29 -7.95 15.80
C ASP A 204 -24.85 -6.68 15.14
N ASN A 205 -24.57 -6.42 13.86
CA ASN A 205 -24.91 -5.15 13.20
C ASN A 205 -25.95 -5.29 12.07
N PHE A 206 -26.27 -6.49 11.62
CA PHE A 206 -27.22 -6.71 10.52
C PHE A 206 -28.30 -7.72 10.93
N ASN A 207 -29.50 -7.61 10.33
CA ASN A 207 -30.57 -8.55 10.59
C ASN A 207 -30.17 -10.00 10.18
N LYS A 208 -30.82 -10.99 10.80
CA LYS A 208 -30.48 -12.43 10.63
C LYS A 208 -30.50 -12.88 9.17
N ASN A 209 -31.33 -12.28 8.33
CA ASN A 209 -31.50 -12.65 6.92
C ASN A 209 -30.56 -11.87 5.99
N HIS A 210 -29.78 -10.96 6.50
CA HIS A 210 -28.87 -10.12 5.72
C HIS A 210 -27.84 -10.96 4.95
N LYS A 211 -27.44 -10.48 3.76
CA LYS A 211 -26.48 -11.17 2.90
C LYS A 211 -25.16 -11.49 3.61
N TRP A 212 -24.65 -10.60 4.45
CA TRP A 212 -23.39 -10.83 5.18
C TRP A 212 -23.48 -11.94 6.22
N ASN A 213 -24.64 -12.17 6.83
CA ASN A 213 -24.87 -13.27 7.76
C ASN A 213 -24.94 -14.64 7.08
N LYS A 214 -25.07 -14.68 5.74
CA LYS A 214 -25.07 -15.91 4.95
C LYS A 214 -23.69 -16.29 4.41
N LEU A 215 -22.70 -15.38 4.48
CA LEU A 215 -21.35 -15.64 4.00
C LEU A 215 -20.55 -16.54 4.95
N ASN A 216 -19.72 -17.38 4.36
CA ASN A 216 -18.75 -18.17 5.07
C ASN A 216 -17.36 -17.56 4.89
N PHE A 217 -16.95 -16.70 5.80
CA PHE A 217 -15.65 -16.06 5.76
C PHE A 217 -14.54 -17.09 6.00
N GLN A 218 -13.69 -17.31 5.00
CA GLN A 218 -12.61 -18.29 5.05
C GLN A 218 -11.27 -17.67 5.47
N ASN A 219 -11.12 -16.36 5.33
CA ASN A 219 -9.91 -15.67 5.70
C ASN A 219 -9.81 -15.55 7.22
N GLY A 220 -8.71 -16.03 7.81
CA GLY A 220 -8.44 -15.82 9.23
C GLY A 220 -8.29 -14.34 9.55
N ASP A 221 -8.64 -13.96 10.77
CA ASP A 221 -8.70 -12.57 11.20
C ASP A 221 -7.32 -11.92 11.22
N ILE A 222 -6.32 -12.65 11.70
CA ILE A 222 -4.93 -12.20 11.74
C ILE A 222 -4.08 -13.16 10.93
N ASN A 223 -3.27 -12.63 10.02
CA ASN A 223 -2.27 -13.40 9.31
C ASN A 223 -0.87 -12.93 9.70
N THR A 224 0.01 -13.87 10.01
CA THR A 224 1.43 -13.61 10.30
C THR A 224 2.28 -14.45 9.36
N THR A 225 3.13 -13.77 8.61
CA THR A 225 4.06 -14.35 7.64
C THR A 225 5.48 -14.01 8.04
N VAL A 226 6.38 -14.99 8.01
CA VAL A 226 7.82 -14.78 8.13
C VAL A 226 8.48 -15.12 6.81
N ILE A 227 9.25 -14.18 6.28
CA ILE A 227 9.99 -14.31 5.04
C ILE A 227 11.48 -14.35 5.35
N LYS A 228 12.21 -15.24 4.68
CA LYS A 228 13.67 -15.26 4.67
C LYS A 228 14.19 -14.91 3.28
N THR A 229 15.17 -14.02 3.21
CA THR A 229 15.83 -13.62 1.96
C THR A 229 17.02 -14.55 1.61
N TYR A 230 17.56 -14.40 0.42
CA TYR A 230 18.75 -15.17 0.00
C TYR A 230 20.00 -14.85 0.84
N LEU A 231 20.18 -13.60 1.26
CA LEU A 231 21.27 -13.21 2.15
C LEU A 231 20.98 -13.53 3.63
N GLY A 232 19.85 -14.20 3.93
CA GLY A 232 19.52 -14.68 5.27
C GLY A 232 18.79 -13.68 6.16
N ARG A 233 18.48 -12.47 5.67
CA ARG A 233 17.67 -11.50 6.39
C ARG A 233 16.25 -12.04 6.59
N THR A 234 15.57 -11.56 7.64
CA THR A 234 14.20 -11.96 7.95
C THR A 234 13.24 -10.78 7.91
N ILE A 235 12.01 -11.03 7.47
CA ILE A 235 10.94 -10.03 7.49
C ILE A 235 9.70 -10.69 8.10
N MET A 236 9.14 -10.10 9.15
CA MET A 236 7.82 -10.46 9.65
C MET A 236 6.79 -9.54 9.01
N VAL A 237 5.72 -10.12 8.43
CA VAL A 237 4.61 -9.37 7.84
C VAL A 237 3.32 -9.77 8.53
N GLN A 238 2.62 -8.83 9.16
CA GLN A 238 1.35 -9.08 9.82
C GLN A 238 0.21 -8.34 9.12
N TRP A 239 -0.96 -8.95 9.09
CA TRP A 239 -2.17 -8.37 8.52
C TRP A 239 -3.37 -8.63 9.43
N ASP A 240 -4.19 -7.60 9.64
CA ASP A 240 -5.44 -7.66 10.39
C ASP A 240 -6.36 -6.52 9.91
N GLU A 241 -7.50 -6.87 9.34
CA GLU A 241 -8.56 -5.91 8.98
C GLU A 241 -9.89 -6.22 9.68
N THR A 242 -9.87 -7.06 10.71
CA THR A 242 -11.08 -7.68 11.28
C THR A 242 -11.17 -7.60 12.80
N SER A 243 -10.20 -6.99 13.47
CA SER A 243 -10.23 -6.81 14.92
C SER A 243 -10.02 -5.36 15.35
N PRO A 244 -10.45 -4.97 16.56
CA PRO A 244 -10.39 -3.60 17.06
C PRO A 244 -8.98 -3.21 17.53
N ARG A 245 -7.96 -3.52 16.74
CA ARG A 245 -6.59 -3.10 17.00
C ARG A 245 -6.33 -1.74 16.33
N PRO A 246 -5.72 -0.77 17.04
CA PRO A 246 -5.38 0.52 16.46
C PRO A 246 -4.49 0.38 15.23
N TYR A 247 -4.67 1.29 14.28
CA TYR A 247 -3.91 1.31 13.03
C TYR A 247 -2.41 1.31 13.26
N THR A 248 -1.72 0.39 12.59
CA THR A 248 -0.25 0.36 12.54
C THR A 248 0.24 -0.41 11.33
N ARG A 249 1.40 -0.01 10.81
CA ARG A 249 2.16 -0.74 9.80
C ARG A 249 3.39 -1.42 10.38
N LEU A 250 3.58 -1.36 11.70
CA LEU A 250 4.79 -1.71 12.45
C LEU A 250 5.99 -0.88 11.97
N ASN A 251 6.41 -1.04 10.73
CA ASN A 251 7.47 -0.27 10.08
C ASN A 251 8.78 -0.26 10.88
N LEU A 252 9.30 -1.47 11.19
CA LEU A 252 10.58 -1.62 11.87
C LEU A 252 11.64 -2.10 10.90
N ILE A 253 12.83 -1.53 11.02
CA ILE A 253 14.04 -2.01 10.37
C ILE A 253 15.20 -2.02 11.36
N GLN A 254 15.93 -3.14 11.43
CA GLN A 254 17.01 -3.38 12.38
C GLN A 254 18.26 -3.87 11.66
N GLY A 255 19.39 -3.35 12.09
CA GLY A 255 20.70 -3.75 11.63
C GLY A 255 21.67 -3.92 12.80
N THR A 256 22.94 -4.13 12.47
CA THR A 256 24.02 -4.37 13.48
C THR A 256 24.41 -3.15 14.30
N LYS A 257 23.99 -1.94 13.88
CA LYS A 257 24.34 -0.67 14.53
C LYS A 257 23.13 0.15 14.96
N GLY A 258 21.94 -0.39 14.87
CA GLY A 258 20.74 0.31 15.32
C GLY A 258 19.46 -0.23 14.77
N ALA A 259 18.36 0.40 15.18
CA ALA A 259 17.02 0.11 14.74
C ALA A 259 16.18 1.37 14.60
N LEU A 260 15.25 1.36 13.66
CA LEU A 260 14.21 2.38 13.49
C LEU A 260 12.85 1.70 13.57
N ALA A 261 11.90 2.31 14.23
CA ALA A 261 10.54 1.81 14.32
C ALA A 261 9.51 2.93 14.20
N GLY A 262 8.43 2.66 13.46
CA GLY A 262 7.29 3.55 13.31
C GLY A 262 6.18 3.33 14.32
N GLY A 263 5.18 4.19 14.32
CA GLY A 263 3.95 4.13 15.05
C GLY A 263 4.00 3.99 16.58
N PRO A 264 4.60 4.91 17.37
CA PRO A 264 5.23 6.16 17.00
C PRO A 264 6.69 6.00 16.54
N THR A 265 7.18 6.98 15.78
CA THR A 265 8.55 7.01 15.29
C THR A 265 9.53 7.03 16.45
N ARG A 266 10.50 6.12 16.45
CA ARG A 266 11.56 5.98 17.44
C ARG A 266 12.80 5.36 16.81
N ALA A 267 13.96 5.63 17.37
CA ALA A 267 15.25 5.17 16.87
C ALA A 267 16.16 4.69 17.99
N ALA A 268 17.05 3.77 17.69
CA ALA A 268 18.18 3.42 18.55
C ALA A 268 19.43 3.27 17.70
N PHE A 269 20.55 3.77 18.17
CA PHE A 269 21.84 3.66 17.50
C PHE A 269 22.91 3.20 18.49
N ASP A 270 23.80 2.37 18.04
CA ASP A 270 25.00 2.00 18.78
C ASP A 270 25.83 3.28 19.09
N GLY A 271 26.10 3.53 20.36
CA GLY A 271 26.72 4.78 20.80
C GLY A 271 25.82 6.02 20.87
N GLY A 272 24.51 5.88 20.62
CA GLY A 272 23.53 6.96 20.67
C GLY A 272 23.49 7.85 19.41
N PHE A 273 22.79 8.97 19.52
CA PHE A 273 22.68 9.96 18.47
C PHE A 273 22.80 11.37 19.05
N GLU A 274 23.87 12.10 18.70
CA GLU A 274 24.19 13.43 19.21
C GLU A 274 24.20 13.43 20.76
N ASN A 275 23.40 14.29 21.40
CA ASN A 275 23.25 14.37 22.86
C ASN A 275 22.06 13.56 23.40
N PHE A 276 21.34 12.84 22.54
CA PHE A 276 20.26 11.97 22.95
C PHE A 276 20.81 10.64 23.47
N THR A 277 19.94 9.87 24.14
CA THR A 277 20.36 8.72 24.97
C THR A 277 21.43 7.84 24.31
N LYS A 278 22.43 7.45 25.11
CA LYS A 278 23.43 6.42 24.80
C LYS A 278 23.07 5.07 25.46
N ASP A 279 21.97 5.04 26.21
CA ASP A 279 21.50 3.81 26.84
C ASP A 279 20.91 2.88 25.76
N SER A 280 21.48 1.70 25.65
CA SER A 280 21.02 0.68 24.68
C SER A 280 19.63 0.09 25.00
N HIS A 281 19.09 0.40 26.17
CA HIS A 281 17.74 -0.02 26.60
C HIS A 281 16.66 1.03 26.32
N GLU A 282 17.04 2.18 25.81
CA GLU A 282 16.11 3.28 25.55
C GLU A 282 16.01 3.66 24.08
N TRP A 283 14.79 3.93 23.65
CA TRP A 283 14.52 4.52 22.34
C TRP A 283 14.70 6.04 22.37
N ILE A 284 15.36 6.59 21.39
CA ILE A 284 15.30 8.00 21.05
C ILE A 284 13.88 8.33 20.61
N LYS A 285 13.25 9.33 21.20
CA LYS A 285 11.88 9.78 20.99
C LYS A 285 11.82 11.31 20.95
N GLY A 286 10.61 11.85 20.69
CA GLY A 286 10.33 13.29 20.82
C GLY A 286 11.32 14.16 20.04
N GLU A 287 12.04 15.04 20.76
CA GLU A 287 12.97 15.99 20.19
C GLU A 287 14.10 15.32 19.39
N GLY A 288 14.61 14.17 19.86
CA GLY A 288 15.64 13.41 19.15
C GLY A 288 15.15 12.92 17.78
N ILE A 289 13.87 12.58 17.65
CA ILE A 289 13.28 12.23 16.35
C ILE A 289 13.11 13.46 15.45
N GLN A 290 12.73 14.61 15.99
CA GLN A 290 12.69 15.86 15.19
C GLN A 290 14.08 16.18 14.62
N ARG A 291 15.12 16.01 15.44
CA ARG A 291 16.51 16.19 15.02
C ARG A 291 16.93 15.20 13.92
N LEU A 292 16.44 13.94 13.99
CA LEU A 292 16.66 12.95 12.93
C LEU A 292 16.01 13.38 11.62
N TYR A 293 14.76 13.87 11.65
CA TYR A 293 14.09 14.41 10.46
C TYR A 293 14.87 15.57 9.84
N GLU A 294 15.28 16.56 10.64
CA GLU A 294 16.08 17.70 10.16
C GLU A 294 17.34 17.25 9.40
N LYS A 295 18.04 16.25 9.95
CA LYS A 295 19.31 15.77 9.44
C LYS A 295 19.17 14.78 8.28
N TYR A 296 18.14 13.94 8.32
CA TYR A 296 17.99 12.78 7.43
C TYR A 296 16.71 12.75 6.60
N ASP A 297 15.90 13.81 6.58
CA ASP A 297 14.80 13.90 5.61
C ASP A 297 15.31 13.59 4.21
N HIS A 298 14.60 12.74 3.50
CA HIS A 298 14.99 12.31 2.17
C HIS A 298 14.98 13.49 1.17
N PRO A 299 15.95 13.61 0.25
CA PRO A 299 15.98 14.70 -0.73
C PRO A 299 14.70 14.85 -1.55
N MET A 300 14.05 13.72 -1.90
CA MET A 300 12.75 13.71 -2.60
C MET A 300 11.67 14.42 -1.77
N TYR A 301 11.57 14.12 -0.47
CA TYR A 301 10.61 14.76 0.42
C TYR A 301 10.84 16.27 0.49
N LYS A 302 12.10 16.69 0.70
CA LYS A 302 12.47 18.11 0.74
C LYS A 302 12.07 18.83 -0.56
N ARG A 303 12.40 18.25 -1.71
CA ARG A 303 12.05 18.81 -3.04
C ARG A 303 10.56 18.93 -3.23
N LEU A 304 9.78 17.89 -2.93
CA LEU A 304 8.33 17.92 -3.07
C LEU A 304 7.69 18.96 -2.15
N ASN A 305 8.16 19.03 -0.90
CA ASN A 305 7.66 20.01 0.07
C ASN A 305 7.96 21.46 -0.38
N GLU A 306 9.08 21.70 -1.03
CA GLU A 306 9.40 23.00 -1.62
C GLU A 306 8.46 23.33 -2.80
N LEU A 307 8.22 22.37 -3.69
CA LEU A 307 7.34 22.56 -4.86
C LEU A 307 5.87 22.77 -4.49
N THR A 308 5.43 22.25 -3.32
CA THR A 308 4.03 22.33 -2.88
C THR A 308 3.76 23.49 -1.91
N LYS A 309 4.77 24.22 -1.45
CA LYS A 309 4.61 25.36 -0.53
C LYS A 309 3.67 26.45 -1.07
N ASP A 310 3.65 26.64 -2.37
CA ASP A 310 2.86 27.67 -3.05
C ASP A 310 1.53 27.16 -3.62
N SER A 311 1.23 25.86 -3.45
CA SER A 311 0.04 25.22 -4.02
C SER A 311 -1.05 24.88 -3.00
N GLY A 312 -0.86 25.24 -1.73
CA GLY A 312 -1.78 25.04 -0.60
C GLY A 312 -2.88 26.10 -0.49
#